data_cc852b27a1eff8bb93e4285f8eb40749
#
_entry.id   cc852b27a1eff8bb93e4285f8eb40749
#
_cell.length_a   1.000
_cell.length_b   1.000
_cell.length_c   1.000
_cell.angle_alpha   90.00
_cell.angle_beta   90.00
_cell.angle_gamma   90.00
#
_symmetry.space_group_name_H-M   'P 1'
#
loop_
_entity.id
_entity.type
_entity.pdbx_description
1 polymer ?
#
loop_
_entity_poly.entity_id
_entity_poly.type
_entity_poly.pdbx_seq_one_letter_code
_entity_poly.pdbx_strand_id
1 'polypeptide(L)'
;MTIVFVGDIHQQWQQVERGLAALETLPRAAILLGDMQCERPLDDLAAPLLDRGIDVHWIFGNHDNDGGPEMWANLVEPERNPRTAPGALHAKVVEIAGLRIAGLGGTFRPRIWEPPEPPRVSRRADLPQDLSSLGWNNEHIDALIHSLGATAIWPEDYDYLATQRADILVTHEAPRSHPAGNAALDALARAMGAGLIVHGHHHVPYRAVAPDGLRAMGVGAGWGSTIDGEQLWRGESPRNLGQLIGGWSLEVVAVDRKSTRLNSSHRR
;
A
#
# COMPACT_ATOMS: atom_id res chain seq x y z
N MET A 1 -4.89 5.39 20.20
CA MET A 1 -3.56 5.33 19.51
C MET A 1 -3.83 5.31 18.04
N THR A 2 -3.28 6.25 17.26
CA THR A 2 -3.67 6.45 15.86
C THR A 2 -2.63 5.83 14.93
N ILE A 3 -3.10 5.06 13.94
CA ILE A 3 -2.30 4.61 12.79
C ILE A 3 -2.63 5.55 11.64
N VAL A 4 -1.62 6.01 10.91
CA VAL A 4 -1.80 6.72 9.65
C VAL A 4 -1.37 5.84 8.49
N PHE A 5 -2.21 5.75 7.45
CA PHE A 5 -1.88 5.14 6.17
C PHE A 5 -1.45 6.24 5.21
N VAL A 6 -0.30 6.08 4.57
CA VAL A 6 0.25 7.05 3.62
C VAL A 6 0.29 6.42 2.24
N GLY A 7 -0.46 6.99 1.29
CA GLY A 7 -0.53 6.50 -0.09
C GLY A 7 0.62 7.04 -0.93
N ASP A 8 1.09 6.25 -1.84
CA ASP A 8 1.89 6.52 -3.05
C ASP A 8 2.70 7.83 -2.98
N ILE A 9 3.85 7.80 -2.30
CA ILE A 9 4.63 9.02 -1.98
C ILE A 9 5.30 9.60 -3.24
N HIS A 10 5.73 8.75 -4.20
CA HIS A 10 6.38 9.16 -5.45
C HIS A 10 7.45 10.23 -5.25
N GLN A 11 8.40 9.99 -4.33
CA GLN A 11 9.50 10.92 -3.99
C GLN A 11 9.05 12.23 -3.29
N GLN A 12 7.74 12.44 -3.09
CA GLN A 12 7.22 13.69 -2.53
C GLN A 12 7.21 13.69 -0.98
N TRP A 13 8.30 13.26 -0.38
CA TRP A 13 8.45 13.15 1.09
C TRP A 13 8.20 14.46 1.84
N GLN A 14 8.46 15.59 1.20
CA GLN A 14 8.17 16.91 1.77
C GLN A 14 6.67 17.13 2.05
N GLN A 15 5.78 16.48 1.33
CA GLN A 15 4.34 16.55 1.60
C GLN A 15 4.00 15.80 2.87
N VAL A 16 4.58 14.61 3.07
CA VAL A 16 4.43 13.82 4.31
C VAL A 16 4.96 14.62 5.51
N GLU A 17 6.14 15.19 5.38
CA GLU A 17 6.75 16.01 6.44
C GLU A 17 5.89 17.23 6.81
N ARG A 18 5.39 17.98 5.83
CA ARG A 18 4.47 19.12 6.06
C ARG A 18 3.16 18.66 6.70
N GLY A 19 2.61 17.53 6.22
CA GLY A 19 1.40 16.94 6.79
C GLY A 19 1.58 16.61 8.27
N LEU A 20 2.65 15.93 8.61
CA LEU A 20 3.00 15.59 10.00
C LEU A 20 3.23 16.82 10.86
N ALA A 21 3.90 17.86 10.32
CA ALA A 21 4.19 19.08 11.07
C ALA A 21 2.92 19.89 11.42
N ALA A 22 1.84 19.69 10.69
CA ALA A 22 0.54 20.35 10.93
C ALA A 22 -0.33 19.62 11.96
N LEU A 23 0.05 18.42 12.42
CA LEU A 23 -0.74 17.64 13.37
C LEU A 23 -0.48 18.11 14.81
N GLU A 24 -1.54 18.32 15.58
CA GLU A 24 -1.47 18.57 17.02
C GLU A 24 -1.05 17.31 17.80
N THR A 25 -1.44 16.15 17.33
CA THR A 25 -1.11 14.85 17.92
C THR A 25 -0.52 13.93 16.87
N LEU A 26 0.70 13.45 17.11
CA LEU A 26 1.38 12.55 16.20
C LEU A 26 0.76 11.14 16.23
N PRO A 27 0.67 10.44 15.08
CA PRO A 27 0.31 9.04 15.05
C PRO A 27 1.41 8.21 15.73
N ARG A 28 1.04 7.06 16.31
CA ARG A 28 2.02 6.11 16.84
C ARG A 28 2.74 5.36 15.74
N ALA A 29 2.03 5.03 14.67
CA ALA A 29 2.59 4.30 13.54
C ALA A 29 2.14 4.89 12.23
N ALA A 30 3.00 4.83 11.23
CA ALA A 30 2.72 5.13 9.83
C ALA A 30 2.89 3.86 9.00
N ILE A 31 1.93 3.57 8.12
CA ILE A 31 1.99 2.46 7.17
C ILE A 31 2.04 3.03 5.77
N LEU A 32 3.18 2.86 5.09
CA LEU A 32 3.42 3.32 3.73
C LEU A 32 2.89 2.28 2.74
N LEU A 33 2.04 2.70 1.81
CA LEU A 33 1.26 1.81 0.94
C LEU A 33 1.95 1.47 -0.39
N GLY A 34 3.27 1.67 -0.49
CA GLY A 34 4.06 1.44 -1.69
C GLY A 34 4.28 2.70 -2.52
N ASP A 35 4.97 2.53 -3.64
CA ASP A 35 5.36 3.58 -4.57
C ASP A 35 6.07 4.75 -3.88
N MET A 36 7.01 4.44 -2.97
CA MET A 36 7.88 5.42 -2.34
C MET A 36 8.94 5.94 -3.29
N GLN A 37 9.42 5.08 -4.22
CA GLN A 37 10.48 5.37 -5.19
C GLN A 37 11.75 5.92 -4.52
N CYS A 38 12.39 5.07 -3.71
CA CYS A 38 13.49 5.44 -2.82
C CYS A 38 14.79 5.75 -3.58
N GLU A 39 15.05 7.02 -3.90
CA GLU A 39 16.32 7.47 -4.52
C GLU A 39 17.51 7.36 -3.55
N ARG A 40 17.28 7.22 -2.26
CA ARG A 40 18.22 6.99 -1.17
C ARG A 40 17.58 6.08 -0.13
N PRO A 41 18.34 5.53 0.85
CA PRO A 41 17.80 4.62 1.85
C PRO A 41 16.48 5.12 2.48
N LEU A 42 15.53 4.21 2.66
CA LEU A 42 14.23 4.55 3.28
C LEU A 42 14.40 5.13 4.68
N ASP A 43 15.41 4.71 5.44
CA ASP A 43 15.73 5.30 6.75
C ASP A 43 15.99 6.79 6.68
N ASP A 44 16.68 7.26 5.63
CA ASP A 44 16.95 8.68 5.41
C ASP A 44 15.70 9.45 4.98
N LEU A 45 14.88 8.84 4.12
CA LEU A 45 13.65 9.44 3.61
C LEU A 45 12.57 9.51 4.68
N ALA A 46 12.46 8.47 5.51
CA ALA A 46 11.50 8.39 6.61
C ALA A 46 12.01 9.04 7.92
N ALA A 47 13.21 9.60 7.94
CA ALA A 47 13.77 10.25 9.13
C ALA A 47 12.79 11.24 9.80
N PRO A 48 12.01 12.07 9.07
CA PRO A 48 11.03 12.95 9.69
C PRO A 48 9.95 12.25 10.53
N LEU A 49 9.63 10.99 10.22
CA LEU A 49 8.72 10.15 11.02
C LEU A 49 9.47 9.51 12.19
N LEU A 50 10.58 8.84 11.87
CA LEU A 50 11.38 8.05 12.81
C LEU A 50 11.94 8.90 13.96
N ASP A 51 12.40 10.11 13.68
CA ASP A 51 12.96 11.03 14.68
C ASP A 51 11.90 11.66 15.59
N ARG A 52 10.63 11.57 15.21
CA ARG A 52 9.47 11.91 16.04
C ARG A 52 8.91 10.72 16.84
N GLY A 53 9.57 9.55 16.76
CA GLY A 53 9.17 8.34 17.47
C GLY A 53 7.95 7.63 16.87
N ILE A 54 7.69 7.84 15.58
CA ILE A 54 6.63 7.17 14.83
C ILE A 54 7.18 5.84 14.30
N ASP A 55 6.53 4.72 14.62
CA ASP A 55 6.87 3.41 14.07
C ASP A 55 6.54 3.39 12.57
N VAL A 56 7.51 3.13 11.72
CA VAL A 56 7.32 3.10 10.26
C VAL A 56 7.19 1.65 9.79
N HIS A 57 6.05 1.35 9.17
CA HIS A 57 5.79 0.10 8.49
C HIS A 57 5.55 0.35 7.00
N TRP A 58 5.80 -0.64 6.15
CA TRP A 58 5.69 -0.43 4.73
C TRP A 58 5.46 -1.72 3.93
N ILE A 59 4.84 -1.55 2.79
CA ILE A 59 4.83 -2.50 1.67
C ILE A 59 5.40 -1.80 0.44
N PHE A 60 5.87 -2.55 -0.54
CA PHE A 60 6.29 -1.97 -1.82
C PHE A 60 5.14 -1.88 -2.81
N GLY A 61 5.23 -0.96 -3.75
CA GLY A 61 4.36 -0.83 -4.90
C GLY A 61 5.05 -1.23 -6.20
N ASN A 62 4.43 -0.93 -7.33
CA ASN A 62 4.96 -1.31 -8.64
C ASN A 62 6.02 -0.36 -9.18
N HIS A 63 6.09 0.87 -8.67
CA HIS A 63 7.09 1.87 -9.06
C HIS A 63 8.33 1.89 -8.18
N ASP A 64 8.40 1.10 -7.12
CA ASP A 64 9.54 1.09 -6.20
C ASP A 64 10.83 0.47 -6.81
N ASN A 65 10.74 -0.03 -8.03
CA ASN A 65 11.87 -0.60 -8.78
C ASN A 65 12.11 0.09 -10.14
N ASP A 66 11.43 1.20 -10.43
CA ASP A 66 11.54 1.89 -11.73
C ASP A 66 12.95 2.45 -11.98
N GLY A 67 13.65 2.86 -10.93
CA GLY A 67 15.04 3.32 -10.98
C GLY A 67 16.07 2.18 -11.00
N GLY A 68 15.61 0.92 -11.13
CA GLY A 68 16.47 -0.25 -11.20
C GLY A 68 16.97 -0.76 -9.84
N PRO A 69 18.04 -1.59 -9.86
CA PRO A 69 18.52 -2.31 -8.68
C PRO A 69 18.86 -1.43 -7.49
N GLU A 70 19.41 -0.25 -7.72
CA GLU A 70 19.81 0.66 -6.66
C GLU A 70 18.60 1.25 -5.91
N MET A 71 17.56 1.64 -6.63
CA MET A 71 16.32 2.11 -6.02
C MET A 71 15.65 1.00 -5.19
N TRP A 72 15.64 -0.22 -5.71
CA TRP A 72 15.12 -1.37 -4.99
C TRP A 72 15.93 -1.67 -3.72
N ALA A 73 17.27 -1.66 -3.81
CA ALA A 73 18.16 -1.87 -2.69
C ALA A 73 17.97 -0.80 -1.59
N ASN A 74 17.76 0.45 -1.97
CA ASN A 74 17.47 1.54 -1.04
C ASN A 74 16.17 1.35 -0.25
N LEU A 75 15.24 0.53 -0.75
CA LEU A 75 14.02 0.17 -0.04
C LEU A 75 14.19 -1.09 0.81
N VAL A 76 14.77 -2.17 0.24
CA VAL A 76 14.64 -3.50 0.83
C VAL A 76 15.86 -4.01 1.59
N GLU A 77 17.07 -3.45 1.37
CA GLU A 77 18.27 -3.92 2.02
C GLU A 77 18.34 -3.50 3.50
N PRO A 78 18.36 -4.46 4.45
CA PRO A 78 18.35 -4.15 5.89
C PRO A 78 19.60 -3.37 6.36
N GLU A 79 20.74 -3.58 5.70
CA GLU A 79 22.00 -2.89 6.00
C GLU A 79 21.92 -1.39 5.71
N ARG A 80 21.11 -1.02 4.72
CA ARG A 80 20.82 0.38 4.38
C ARG A 80 19.70 0.98 5.26
N ASN A 81 18.84 0.12 5.78
CA ASN A 81 17.58 0.48 6.44
C ASN A 81 17.42 -0.17 7.82
N PRO A 82 18.38 -0.05 8.74
CA PRO A 82 18.32 -0.73 10.04
C PRO A 82 17.12 -0.32 10.90
N ARG A 83 16.55 0.87 10.69
CA ARG A 83 15.40 1.39 11.45
C ARG A 83 14.07 0.97 10.82
N THR A 84 13.95 0.96 9.49
CA THR A 84 12.70 0.68 8.78
C THR A 84 12.57 -0.76 8.28
N ALA A 85 13.67 -1.51 8.11
CA ALA A 85 13.61 -2.91 7.68
C ALA A 85 12.76 -3.81 8.59
N PRO A 86 12.75 -3.65 9.94
CA PRO A 86 11.84 -4.42 10.80
C PRO A 86 10.36 -4.14 10.52
N GLY A 87 10.03 -2.98 9.94
CA GLY A 87 8.69 -2.57 9.58
C GLY A 87 8.17 -3.09 8.24
N ALA A 88 8.97 -3.87 7.48
CA ALA A 88 8.53 -4.48 6.23
C ALA A 88 7.38 -5.46 6.45
N LEU A 89 6.22 -5.20 5.85
CA LEU A 89 4.99 -5.95 6.08
C LEU A 89 4.69 -6.99 4.98
N HIS A 90 5.34 -6.93 3.82
CA HIS A 90 5.01 -7.83 2.71
C HIS A 90 5.09 -9.30 3.14
N ALA A 91 4.03 -10.06 2.84
CA ALA A 91 3.83 -11.47 3.20
C ALA A 91 3.97 -11.74 4.72
N LYS A 92 3.57 -10.78 5.57
CA LYS A 92 3.61 -10.90 7.03
C LYS A 92 2.33 -10.43 7.68
N VAL A 93 2.10 -10.88 8.90
CA VAL A 93 1.10 -10.32 9.82
C VAL A 93 1.82 -9.82 11.06
N VAL A 94 1.64 -8.54 11.39
CA VAL A 94 2.29 -7.87 12.53
C VAL A 94 1.23 -7.20 13.39
N GLU A 95 1.42 -7.23 14.70
CA GLU A 95 0.58 -6.46 15.62
C GLU A 95 1.07 -5.01 15.69
N ILE A 96 0.22 -4.07 15.26
CA ILE A 96 0.49 -2.64 15.27
C ILE A 96 -0.64 -1.95 16.03
N ALA A 97 -0.32 -1.27 17.12
CA ALA A 97 -1.28 -0.58 17.99
C ALA A 97 -2.48 -1.45 18.44
N GLY A 98 -2.25 -2.75 18.67
CA GLY A 98 -3.26 -3.72 19.10
C GLY A 98 -4.12 -4.32 17.98
N LEU A 99 -3.77 -4.07 16.71
CA LEU A 99 -4.43 -4.64 15.54
C LEU A 99 -3.46 -5.54 14.77
N ARG A 100 -3.93 -6.70 14.33
CA ARG A 100 -3.18 -7.59 13.43
C ARG A 100 -3.30 -7.06 12.01
N ILE A 101 -2.20 -6.60 11.46
CA ILE A 101 -2.15 -6.01 10.13
C ILE A 101 -1.32 -6.91 9.23
N ALA A 102 -1.94 -7.37 8.15
CA ALA A 102 -1.27 -8.12 7.09
C ALA A 102 -0.86 -7.19 5.95
N GLY A 103 0.28 -7.45 5.33
CA GLY A 103 0.74 -6.68 4.17
C GLY A 103 0.97 -7.54 2.93
N LEU A 104 0.47 -7.07 1.78
CA LEU A 104 0.73 -7.65 0.47
C LEU A 104 1.12 -6.55 -0.51
N GLY A 105 2.44 -6.34 -0.69
CA GLY A 105 2.99 -5.35 -1.63
C GLY A 105 2.96 -5.83 -3.08
N GLY A 106 3.11 -4.86 -4.00
CA GLY A 106 3.16 -5.10 -5.43
C GLY A 106 1.80 -5.15 -6.12
N THR A 107 1.81 -5.54 -7.39
CA THR A 107 0.63 -5.65 -8.23
C THR A 107 0.57 -7.00 -8.93
N PHE A 108 -0.61 -7.42 -9.36
CA PHE A 108 -0.73 -8.60 -10.22
C PHE A 108 -0.04 -8.36 -11.55
N ARG A 109 0.64 -9.38 -12.06
CA ARG A 109 1.40 -9.32 -13.31
C ARG A 109 0.99 -10.48 -14.23
N PRO A 110 0.42 -10.23 -15.42
CA PRO A 110 -0.06 -11.27 -16.32
C PRO A 110 0.98 -12.35 -16.63
N ARG A 111 2.28 -12.01 -16.55
CA ARG A 111 3.38 -12.95 -16.75
C ARG A 111 3.54 -13.96 -15.63
N ILE A 112 3.15 -13.58 -14.41
CA ILE A 112 3.26 -14.39 -13.20
C ILE A 112 1.86 -14.90 -12.83
N TRP A 113 0.97 -13.97 -12.51
CA TRP A 113 -0.39 -14.28 -12.13
C TRP A 113 -1.31 -13.06 -12.31
N GLU A 114 -2.44 -13.27 -12.95
CA GLU A 114 -3.52 -12.30 -13.12
C GLU A 114 -4.87 -12.98 -12.84
N PRO A 115 -5.36 -12.93 -11.59
CA PRO A 115 -6.66 -13.51 -11.27
C PRO A 115 -7.81 -12.88 -12.10
N PRO A 116 -8.86 -13.67 -12.48
CA PRO A 116 -9.18 -14.99 -11.96
C PRO A 116 -8.44 -16.15 -12.63
N GLU A 117 -7.59 -15.88 -13.63
CA GLU A 117 -6.84 -16.94 -14.29
C GLU A 117 -5.87 -17.64 -13.32
N PRO A 118 -5.60 -18.93 -13.53
CA PRO A 118 -4.61 -19.63 -12.71
C PRO A 118 -3.21 -19.02 -12.90
N PRO A 119 -2.35 -19.09 -11.87
CA PRO A 119 -0.98 -18.59 -12.00
C PRO A 119 -0.22 -19.31 -13.13
N ARG A 120 0.54 -18.55 -13.90
CA ARG A 120 1.50 -19.09 -14.88
C ARG A 120 2.75 -19.59 -14.18
N VAL A 121 3.19 -18.87 -13.16
CA VAL A 121 4.34 -19.21 -12.32
C VAL A 121 3.92 -19.10 -10.87
N SER A 122 3.99 -20.21 -10.12
CA SER A 122 3.50 -20.26 -8.74
C SER A 122 4.52 -19.80 -7.70
N ARG A 123 5.81 -19.95 -7.98
CA ARG A 123 6.90 -19.62 -7.06
C ARG A 123 7.97 -18.79 -7.75
N ARG A 124 8.57 -17.87 -7.01
CA ARG A 124 9.69 -17.04 -7.51
C ARG A 124 10.83 -17.89 -8.07
N ALA A 125 11.13 -19.00 -7.40
CA ALA A 125 12.19 -19.90 -7.80
C ALA A 125 11.98 -20.56 -9.18
N ASP A 126 10.74 -20.66 -9.65
CA ASP A 126 10.41 -21.31 -10.91
C ASP A 126 10.45 -20.34 -12.11
N LEU A 127 10.45 -19.02 -11.86
CA LEU A 127 10.43 -18.00 -12.93
C LEU A 127 11.62 -18.09 -13.90
N PRO A 128 12.87 -18.29 -13.45
CA PRO A 128 14.01 -18.41 -14.39
C PRO A 128 13.84 -19.54 -15.38
N GLN A 129 13.33 -20.69 -14.92
CA GLN A 129 13.10 -21.86 -15.76
C GLN A 129 11.96 -21.63 -16.75
N ASP A 130 10.87 -20.98 -16.33
CA ASP A 130 9.75 -20.62 -17.20
C ASP A 130 10.22 -19.70 -18.34
N LEU A 131 10.95 -18.64 -18.02
CA LEU A 131 11.48 -17.69 -19.02
C LEU A 131 12.48 -18.35 -19.97
N SER A 132 13.36 -19.22 -19.46
CA SER A 132 14.31 -19.98 -20.27
C SER A 132 13.60 -20.90 -21.25
N SER A 133 12.49 -21.53 -20.86
CA SER A 133 11.67 -22.38 -21.73
C SER A 133 11.06 -21.62 -22.91
N LEU A 134 10.93 -20.30 -22.80
CA LEU A 134 10.45 -19.39 -23.84
C LEU A 134 11.57 -18.83 -24.71
N GLY A 135 12.81 -19.31 -24.55
CA GLY A 135 13.96 -18.91 -25.36
C GLY A 135 14.62 -17.59 -24.93
N TRP A 136 14.35 -17.12 -23.71
CA TRP A 136 15.00 -15.92 -23.18
C TRP A 136 16.45 -16.25 -22.77
N ASN A 137 17.36 -15.32 -23.02
CA ASN A 137 18.75 -15.44 -22.53
C ASN A 137 18.85 -15.00 -21.06
N ASN A 138 19.94 -15.39 -20.38
CA ASN A 138 20.11 -15.12 -18.95
C ASN A 138 20.05 -13.63 -18.60
N GLU A 139 20.64 -12.77 -19.40
CA GLU A 139 20.63 -11.32 -19.15
C GLU A 139 19.19 -10.75 -19.13
N HIS A 140 18.36 -11.15 -20.10
CA HIS A 140 16.96 -10.73 -20.15
C HIS A 140 16.14 -11.37 -19.02
N ILE A 141 16.46 -12.62 -18.64
CA ILE A 141 15.83 -13.30 -17.51
C ILE A 141 16.12 -12.53 -16.21
N ASP A 142 17.38 -12.22 -15.94
CA ASP A 142 17.80 -11.48 -14.73
C ASP A 142 17.14 -10.09 -14.69
N ALA A 143 17.15 -9.37 -15.79
CA ALA A 143 16.50 -8.07 -15.90
C ALA A 143 14.98 -8.16 -15.61
N LEU A 144 14.29 -9.19 -16.11
CA LEU A 144 12.86 -9.38 -15.90
C LEU A 144 12.54 -9.79 -14.46
N ILE A 145 13.33 -10.70 -13.89
CA ILE A 145 13.19 -11.10 -12.48
C ILE A 145 13.31 -9.86 -11.59
N HIS A 146 14.32 -9.04 -11.87
CA HIS A 146 14.59 -7.84 -11.09
C HIS A 146 13.54 -6.76 -11.26
N SER A 147 13.07 -6.50 -12.48
CA SER A 147 12.10 -5.44 -12.75
C SER A 147 10.66 -5.84 -12.42
N LEU A 148 10.22 -7.00 -12.87
CA LEU A 148 8.82 -7.43 -12.80
C LEU A 148 8.56 -8.36 -11.63
N GLY A 149 9.50 -9.28 -11.37
CA GLY A 149 9.37 -10.28 -10.31
C GLY A 149 9.48 -9.67 -8.91
N ALA A 150 10.30 -8.61 -8.75
CA ALA A 150 10.49 -7.96 -7.46
C ALA A 150 9.21 -7.30 -6.94
N THR A 151 8.42 -6.67 -7.82
CA THR A 151 7.21 -5.92 -7.44
C THR A 151 5.90 -6.63 -7.80
N ALA A 152 5.96 -7.93 -8.10
CA ALA A 152 4.77 -8.73 -8.37
C ALA A 152 4.13 -9.27 -7.09
N ILE A 153 2.80 -9.43 -7.12
CA ILE A 153 2.09 -10.29 -6.18
C ILE A 153 2.33 -11.74 -6.62
N TRP A 154 2.99 -12.52 -5.75
CA TRP A 154 3.25 -13.93 -5.99
C TRP A 154 2.19 -14.82 -5.38
N PRO A 155 1.80 -15.91 -6.08
CA PRO A 155 0.86 -16.89 -5.52
C PRO A 155 1.30 -17.45 -4.17
N GLU A 156 2.60 -17.75 -4.01
CA GLU A 156 3.14 -18.28 -2.74
C GLU A 156 2.94 -17.34 -1.55
N ASP A 157 3.06 -15.99 -1.75
CA ASP A 157 2.82 -15.00 -0.68
C ASP A 157 1.33 -14.89 -0.37
N TYR A 158 0.52 -14.87 -1.41
CA TYR A 158 -0.93 -14.81 -1.30
C TYR A 158 -1.47 -16.05 -0.55
N ASP A 159 -1.04 -17.24 -0.96
CA ASP A 159 -1.47 -18.51 -0.37
C ASP A 159 -1.02 -18.61 1.09
N TYR A 160 0.21 -18.15 1.40
CA TYR A 160 0.68 -18.09 2.78
C TYR A 160 -0.20 -17.16 3.63
N LEU A 161 -0.47 -15.95 3.15
CA LEU A 161 -1.32 -14.99 3.87
C LEU A 161 -2.75 -15.54 4.03
N ALA A 162 -3.29 -16.25 3.06
CA ALA A 162 -4.63 -16.85 3.16
C ALA A 162 -4.76 -17.86 4.32
N THR A 163 -3.65 -18.40 4.82
CA THR A 163 -3.62 -19.28 6.01
C THR A 163 -3.57 -18.50 7.32
N GLN A 164 -3.30 -17.21 7.29
CA GLN A 164 -3.12 -16.36 8.47
C GLN A 164 -4.44 -15.71 8.91
N ARG A 165 -4.39 -14.98 10.05
CA ARG A 165 -5.51 -14.17 10.55
C ARG A 165 -5.06 -12.73 10.73
N ALA A 166 -5.87 -11.79 10.23
CA ALA A 166 -5.62 -10.36 10.37
C ALA A 166 -6.92 -9.59 10.60
N ASP A 167 -6.81 -8.41 11.17
CA ASP A 167 -7.94 -7.48 11.35
C ASP A 167 -8.01 -6.50 10.17
N ILE A 168 -6.85 -6.18 9.59
CA ILE A 168 -6.68 -5.32 8.42
C ILE A 168 -5.73 -6.00 7.42
N LEU A 169 -6.08 -5.94 6.13
CA LEU A 169 -5.21 -6.28 5.02
C LEU A 169 -4.75 -4.98 4.33
N VAL A 170 -3.45 -4.74 4.31
CA VAL A 170 -2.84 -3.62 3.58
C VAL A 170 -2.29 -4.14 2.27
N THR A 171 -2.69 -3.54 1.15
CA THR A 171 -2.23 -3.92 -0.20
C THR A 171 -1.77 -2.70 -0.97
N HIS A 172 -0.87 -2.87 -1.94
CA HIS A 172 -0.64 -1.80 -2.91
C HIS A 172 -1.73 -1.84 -3.98
N GLU A 173 -1.97 -3.00 -4.58
CA GLU A 173 -3.03 -3.24 -5.56
C GLU A 173 -4.44 -3.06 -4.94
N ALA A 174 -5.40 -2.58 -5.73
CA ALA A 174 -6.75 -2.33 -5.28
C ALA A 174 -7.63 -3.59 -5.23
N PRO A 175 -8.51 -3.72 -4.23
CA PRO A 175 -9.59 -4.70 -4.23
C PRO A 175 -10.70 -4.32 -5.23
N ARG A 176 -11.68 -5.19 -5.43
CA ARG A 176 -12.78 -5.01 -6.38
C ARG A 176 -13.68 -3.79 -6.11
N SER A 177 -13.55 -3.15 -4.98
CA SER A 177 -14.20 -1.86 -4.71
C SER A 177 -13.72 -0.74 -5.64
N HIS A 178 -12.52 -0.86 -6.20
CA HIS A 178 -12.06 0.02 -7.27
C HIS A 178 -12.41 -0.58 -8.64
N PRO A 179 -12.84 0.21 -9.66
CA PRO A 179 -13.20 -0.30 -10.98
C PRO A 179 -12.12 -1.10 -11.69
N ALA A 180 -10.85 -0.76 -11.45
CA ALA A 180 -9.69 -1.50 -11.97
C ALA A 180 -9.08 -2.47 -10.93
N GLY A 181 -9.77 -2.74 -9.83
CA GLY A 181 -9.26 -3.59 -8.75
C GLY A 181 -9.56 -5.07 -8.96
N ASN A 182 -8.93 -5.92 -8.13
CA ASN A 182 -8.95 -7.36 -8.27
C ASN A 182 -9.72 -8.06 -7.13
N ALA A 183 -10.68 -8.94 -7.51
CA ALA A 183 -11.49 -9.70 -6.57
C ALA A 183 -10.69 -10.72 -5.72
N ALA A 184 -9.49 -11.09 -6.14
CA ALA A 184 -8.64 -11.97 -5.35
C ALA A 184 -8.26 -11.32 -4.01
N LEU A 185 -8.12 -10.00 -3.95
CA LEU A 185 -7.82 -9.30 -2.69
C LEU A 185 -9.01 -9.31 -1.73
N ASP A 186 -10.23 -9.23 -2.26
CA ASP A 186 -11.45 -9.43 -1.46
C ASP A 186 -11.49 -10.85 -0.87
N ALA A 187 -11.14 -11.86 -1.69
CA ALA A 187 -11.11 -13.25 -1.26
C ALA A 187 -10.03 -13.48 -0.19
N LEU A 188 -8.85 -12.88 -0.36
CA LEU A 188 -7.76 -12.94 0.62
C LEU A 188 -8.20 -12.34 1.96
N ALA A 189 -8.76 -11.13 1.96
CA ALA A 189 -9.23 -10.48 3.17
C ALA A 189 -10.25 -11.34 3.92
N ARG A 190 -11.21 -11.96 3.20
CA ARG A 190 -12.21 -12.87 3.78
C ARG A 190 -11.57 -14.12 4.36
N ALA A 191 -10.63 -14.74 3.65
CA ALA A 191 -9.90 -15.91 4.14
C ALA A 191 -9.15 -15.62 5.44
N MET A 192 -8.57 -14.42 5.56
CA MET A 192 -7.88 -13.95 6.76
C MET A 192 -8.83 -13.50 7.88
N GLY A 193 -10.10 -13.24 7.59
CA GLY A 193 -11.07 -12.65 8.52
C GLY A 193 -10.84 -11.14 8.71
N ALA A 194 -10.13 -10.48 7.79
CA ALA A 194 -9.91 -9.04 7.83
C ALA A 194 -11.20 -8.28 7.50
N GLY A 195 -11.54 -7.28 8.33
CA GLY A 195 -12.74 -6.45 8.15
C GLY A 195 -12.50 -5.18 7.31
N LEU A 196 -11.24 -4.89 6.97
CA LEU A 196 -10.84 -3.71 6.20
C LEU A 196 -9.67 -4.04 5.28
N ILE A 197 -9.77 -3.59 4.02
CA ILE A 197 -8.64 -3.52 3.08
C ILE A 197 -8.25 -2.06 2.94
N VAL A 198 -6.94 -1.74 3.09
CA VAL A 198 -6.40 -0.39 2.83
C VAL A 198 -5.41 -0.49 1.68
N HIS A 199 -5.54 0.38 0.66
CA HIS A 199 -4.70 0.27 -0.52
C HIS A 199 -4.28 1.62 -1.12
N GLY A 200 -3.21 1.60 -1.92
CA GLY A 200 -2.71 2.71 -2.73
C GLY A 200 -3.01 2.56 -4.23
N HIS A 201 -1.97 2.71 -5.06
CA HIS A 201 -1.86 2.43 -6.49
C HIS A 201 -2.69 3.33 -7.43
N HIS A 202 -3.96 3.52 -7.16
CA HIS A 202 -4.83 4.28 -8.08
C HIS A 202 -4.95 5.76 -7.73
N HIS A 203 -4.33 6.23 -6.66
CA HIS A 203 -4.32 7.63 -6.20
C HIS A 203 -5.73 8.20 -5.94
N VAL A 204 -6.66 7.35 -5.53
CA VAL A 204 -8.06 7.75 -5.30
C VAL A 204 -8.42 7.56 -3.83
N PRO A 205 -8.67 8.65 -3.08
CA PRO A 205 -9.19 8.54 -1.72
C PRO A 205 -10.69 8.23 -1.75
N TYR A 206 -11.06 7.06 -1.24
CA TYR A 206 -12.46 6.65 -1.11
C TYR A 206 -12.64 5.64 0.02
N ARG A 207 -13.87 5.45 0.43
CA ARG A 207 -14.28 4.34 1.30
C ARG A 207 -15.46 3.62 0.68
N ALA A 208 -15.46 2.31 0.78
CA ALA A 208 -16.54 1.48 0.27
C ALA A 208 -16.82 0.30 1.20
N VAL A 209 -18.03 -0.21 1.14
CA VAL A 209 -18.47 -1.39 1.87
C VAL A 209 -19.12 -2.38 0.91
N ALA A 210 -18.73 -3.65 1.05
CA ALA A 210 -19.34 -4.78 0.35
C ALA A 210 -20.63 -5.23 1.06
N PRO A 211 -21.51 -5.99 0.38
CA PRO A 211 -22.77 -6.48 0.98
C PRO A 211 -22.58 -7.34 2.23
N ASP A 212 -21.45 -8.01 2.38
CA ASP A 212 -21.08 -8.84 3.53
C ASP A 212 -20.39 -8.07 4.66
N GLY A 213 -20.25 -6.75 4.51
CA GLY A 213 -19.65 -5.87 5.52
C GLY A 213 -18.14 -5.70 5.42
N LEU A 214 -17.43 -6.35 4.48
CA LEU A 214 -16.03 -6.08 4.20
C LEU A 214 -15.89 -4.62 3.73
N ARG A 215 -14.97 -3.88 4.33
CA ARG A 215 -14.71 -2.48 3.98
C ARG A 215 -13.43 -2.36 3.14
N ALA A 216 -13.38 -1.34 2.31
CA ALA A 216 -12.19 -0.96 1.58
C ALA A 216 -11.94 0.54 1.70
N MET A 217 -10.68 0.93 1.76
CA MET A 217 -10.23 2.31 1.79
C MET A 217 -9.07 2.49 0.80
N GLY A 218 -9.29 3.30 -0.23
CA GLY A 218 -8.25 3.82 -1.08
C GLY A 218 -7.64 5.08 -0.47
N VAL A 219 -6.32 5.21 -0.54
CA VAL A 219 -5.59 6.39 -0.07
C VAL A 219 -4.99 7.12 -1.27
N GLY A 220 -5.15 8.44 -1.32
CA GLY A 220 -4.61 9.26 -2.41
C GLY A 220 -3.09 9.38 -2.36
N ALA A 221 -2.46 9.75 -3.50
CA ALA A 221 -1.01 9.91 -3.57
C ALA A 221 -0.50 11.02 -2.64
N GLY A 222 0.39 10.64 -1.73
CA GLY A 222 0.94 11.51 -0.70
C GLY A 222 -0.04 11.91 0.40
N TRP A 223 -1.25 11.32 0.44
CA TRP A 223 -2.24 11.59 1.48
C TRP A 223 -1.96 10.78 2.74
N GLY A 224 -2.26 11.37 3.91
CA GLY A 224 -2.31 10.64 5.18
C GLY A 224 -3.74 10.47 5.66
N SER A 225 -4.16 9.21 5.90
CA SER A 225 -5.51 8.87 6.33
C SER A 225 -5.50 7.97 7.57
N THR A 226 -6.42 8.18 8.49
CA THR A 226 -6.60 7.28 9.64
C THR A 226 -7.38 6.01 9.25
N ILE A 227 -7.43 5.04 10.16
CA ILE A 227 -8.23 3.81 9.97
C ILE A 227 -9.74 4.10 9.74
N ASP A 228 -10.23 5.19 10.30
CA ASP A 228 -11.62 5.63 10.15
C ASP A 228 -11.83 6.45 8.87
N GLY A 229 -10.77 6.65 8.07
CA GLY A 229 -10.81 7.38 6.82
C GLY A 229 -10.78 8.90 6.98
N GLU A 230 -10.47 9.40 8.18
CA GLU A 230 -10.18 10.82 8.38
C GLU A 230 -8.90 11.18 7.62
N GLN A 231 -8.95 12.24 6.84
CA GLN A 231 -7.81 12.73 6.08
C GLN A 231 -7.02 13.71 6.95
N LEU A 232 -5.90 13.26 7.47
CA LEU A 232 -5.00 14.07 8.31
C LEU A 232 -4.28 15.14 7.49
N TRP A 233 -3.90 14.80 6.26
CA TRP A 233 -3.37 15.73 5.26
C TRP A 233 -3.64 15.24 3.86
N ARG A 234 -3.52 16.13 2.88
CA ARG A 234 -3.72 15.85 1.46
C ARG A 234 -2.42 16.03 0.70
N GLY A 235 -2.15 15.11 -0.21
CA GLY A 235 -1.08 15.17 -1.19
C GLY A 235 -1.57 15.71 -2.53
N GLU A 236 -1.39 14.92 -3.60
CA GLU A 236 -1.82 15.29 -4.95
C GLU A 236 -3.34 15.35 -5.08
N SER A 237 -3.79 16.04 -6.13
CA SER A 237 -5.21 16.03 -6.51
C SER A 237 -5.65 14.61 -6.85
N PRO A 238 -6.78 14.12 -6.28
CA PRO A 238 -7.20 12.74 -6.49
C PRO A 238 -7.63 12.49 -7.93
N ARG A 239 -7.37 11.28 -8.42
CA ARG A 239 -7.96 10.80 -9.66
C ARG A 239 -9.44 10.49 -9.47
N ASN A 240 -10.19 10.43 -10.57
CA ASN A 240 -11.61 10.08 -10.52
C ASN A 240 -11.79 8.58 -10.25
N LEU A 241 -12.56 8.23 -9.23
CA LEU A 241 -12.86 6.83 -8.90
C LEU A 241 -13.66 6.11 -9.99
N GLY A 242 -14.52 6.82 -10.72
CA GLY A 242 -15.47 6.18 -11.62
C GLY A 242 -16.63 5.50 -10.88
N GLN A 243 -17.30 4.56 -11.54
CA GLN A 243 -18.44 3.83 -10.97
C GLN A 243 -17.97 2.57 -10.25
N LEU A 244 -18.42 2.35 -9.01
CA LEU A 244 -18.18 1.12 -8.27
C LEU A 244 -18.86 -0.08 -8.95
N ILE A 245 -18.22 -1.24 -8.84
CA ILE A 245 -18.68 -2.50 -9.43
C ILE A 245 -18.81 -3.59 -8.35
N GLY A 246 -19.42 -4.73 -8.71
CA GLY A 246 -19.43 -5.92 -7.86
C GLY A 246 -20.24 -5.81 -6.56
N GLY A 247 -21.23 -4.90 -6.52
CA GLY A 247 -22.09 -4.75 -5.36
C GLY A 247 -21.49 -3.90 -4.22
N TRP A 248 -20.32 -3.32 -4.41
CA TRP A 248 -19.74 -2.37 -3.46
C TRP A 248 -20.51 -1.04 -3.47
N SER A 249 -20.63 -0.42 -2.31
CA SER A 249 -21.26 0.90 -2.13
C SER A 249 -20.28 1.85 -1.46
N LEU A 250 -20.29 3.14 -1.87
CA LEU A 250 -19.51 4.16 -1.16
C LEU A 250 -20.04 4.32 0.27
N GLU A 251 -19.16 4.34 1.24
CA GLU A 251 -19.50 4.81 2.58
C GLU A 251 -19.61 6.33 2.56
N VAL A 252 -20.77 6.84 2.99
CA VAL A 252 -20.92 8.27 3.22
C VAL A 252 -20.24 8.60 4.55
N VAL A 253 -19.02 9.13 4.49
CA VAL A 253 -18.39 9.71 5.68
C VAL A 253 -19.18 10.95 6.05
N ALA A 254 -19.82 10.94 7.21
CA ALA A 254 -20.43 12.14 7.76
C ALA A 254 -19.31 13.17 7.98
N VAL A 255 -19.28 14.17 7.11
CA VAL A 255 -18.34 15.31 7.28
C VAL A 255 -18.82 16.08 8.50
N ASP A 256 -18.09 15.96 9.61
CA ASP A 256 -18.37 16.78 10.79
C ASP A 256 -18.17 18.25 10.43
N ARG A 257 -19.30 18.99 10.29
CA ARG A 257 -19.35 20.40 9.85
C ARG A 257 -18.80 21.37 10.90
N LYS A 258 -17.98 20.93 11.86
CA LYS A 258 -17.45 21.79 12.91
C LYS A 258 -16.22 22.61 12.53
N SER A 259 -15.52 22.35 11.43
CA SER A 259 -14.30 23.07 11.06
C SER A 259 -14.46 24.25 10.07
N THR A 260 -15.69 24.61 9.65
CA THR A 260 -15.92 25.69 8.68
C THR A 260 -16.43 27.00 9.28
N ARG A 261 -16.30 27.22 10.59
CA ARG A 261 -16.62 28.52 11.21
C ARG A 261 -15.39 29.16 11.85
N LEU A 262 -14.42 29.55 11.05
CA LEU A 262 -13.39 30.54 11.45
C LEU A 262 -12.80 31.14 10.17
N ASN A 263 -13.50 32.11 9.57
CA ASN A 263 -12.95 33.27 8.85
C ASN A 263 -14.06 34.06 8.15
N SER A 264 -14.90 34.74 8.93
CA SER A 264 -15.69 35.84 8.42
C SER A 264 -15.89 36.89 9.52
N SER A 265 -14.82 37.50 9.97
CA SER A 265 -14.88 38.74 10.75
C SER A 265 -13.54 39.45 10.66
N HIS A 266 -13.33 40.18 9.57
CA HIS A 266 -12.52 41.41 9.55
C HIS A 266 -12.68 42.06 8.17
N ARG A 267 -13.79 42.80 8.03
CA ARG A 267 -13.89 43.98 7.17
C ARG A 267 -14.89 44.94 7.82
N ARG A 268 -14.36 45.86 8.54
CA ARG A 268 -14.84 47.28 8.59
C ARG A 268 -13.65 48.15 8.86
#